data_6f648fcca8d666877558d2166a72e881
#
_entry.id   6f648fcca8d666877558d2166a72e881
#
_cell.length_a   1.000
_cell.length_b   1.000
_cell.length_c   1.000
_cell.angle_alpha   90.00
_cell.angle_beta   90.00
_cell.angle_gamma   90.00
#
_symmetry.space_group_name_H-M   'P 1'
#
loop_
_entity.id
_entity.type
_entity.pdbx_description
1 polymer ?
#
loop_
_entity_poly.entity_id
_entity_poly.type
_entity_poly.pdbx_seq_one_letter_code
_entity_poly.pdbx_strand_id
1 'polypeptide(L)'
;PAVWPVLDEVIKEHPVMLNRAPTLHRLGIQAFEPVLVEGKAIQLHPLVCTAFNADFDGDQMAVHLPLSAEAQAEARVLMLSAHNILSPANGNPLTVPTQDMIIGAFYLTEHVEGEKGEGSVFRRLDQVERAVEAGEVSLHAQIEFRSSRTQISAENEDGKVGYLATTAGRVLFNHALPEDFPWVNTKVTKREMGGIVEQLAREFEKATVSTSLDALKDLCFHWAMKSGVTVSVDDVKTPSTKKSILEKHEAEAEKVEKQFRRGIITDGERRQKEVEIWSLATEEVKNDMEKGLQEESFNPIDMMVGSGARGNMMQVRQIAGMRGLVANPRGDMIPRPIKSNFREGLAMLEYYIATPGARKGLVDTALRTADSGYLTRRLVDVSQEVIINTHDPFADGAKPASAWIDDCLLYTSPSPRDGLLSRMPSSA
;
A
#
# COMPACT_ATOMS: atom_id res chain seq x y z
N PRO A 1 -3.43 36.40 24.28
CA PRO A 1 -4.80 36.46 23.71
C PRO A 1 -4.94 37.55 22.64
N ALA A 2 -4.35 38.76 22.85
CA ALA A 2 -4.52 39.88 21.91
C ALA A 2 -3.77 39.68 20.56
N VAL A 3 -2.79 38.82 20.49
CA VAL A 3 -1.98 38.56 19.27
C VAL A 3 -2.70 37.61 18.32
N TRP A 4 -3.52 36.69 18.82
CA TRP A 4 -4.16 35.65 18.00
C TRP A 4 -5.04 36.20 16.85
N PRO A 5 -5.95 37.17 17.07
CA PRO A 5 -6.74 37.68 15.97
C PRO A 5 -5.92 38.42 14.90
N VAL A 6 -4.85 39.12 15.32
CA VAL A 6 -3.95 39.83 14.39
C VAL A 6 -3.11 38.82 13.60
N LEU A 7 -2.66 37.76 14.25
CA LEU A 7 -1.91 36.70 13.57
C LEU A 7 -2.82 35.97 12.56
N ASP A 8 -4.06 35.67 12.94
CA ASP A 8 -5.03 35.04 12.04
C ASP A 8 -5.30 35.88 10.78
N GLU A 9 -5.31 37.20 10.92
CA GLU A 9 -5.45 38.11 9.79
C GLU A 9 -4.19 38.13 8.88
N VAL A 10 -3.01 38.10 9.48
CA VAL A 10 -1.71 38.13 8.74
C VAL A 10 -1.43 36.83 7.98
N ILE A 11 -1.82 35.67 8.52
CA ILE A 11 -1.57 34.39 7.88
C ILE A 11 -2.51 34.09 6.72
N LYS A 12 -3.66 34.78 6.63
CA LYS A 12 -4.58 34.63 5.51
C LYS A 12 -3.86 34.92 4.21
N GLU A 13 -3.99 33.98 3.27
CA GLU A 13 -3.37 34.09 1.96
C GLU A 13 -1.83 34.14 1.95
N HIS A 14 -1.14 33.81 3.05
CA HIS A 14 0.31 33.74 3.10
C HIS A 14 0.79 32.27 3.15
N PRO A 15 1.20 31.68 2.00
CA PRO A 15 1.63 30.29 1.97
C PRO A 15 2.90 30.08 2.77
N VAL A 16 3.01 28.93 3.42
CA VAL A 16 4.19 28.48 4.17
C VAL A 16 4.68 27.18 3.55
N MET A 17 5.97 27.08 3.31
CA MET A 17 6.58 25.88 2.78
C MET A 17 7.07 24.98 3.91
N LEU A 18 6.77 23.68 3.82
CA LEU A 18 7.28 22.64 4.71
C LEU A 18 8.24 21.74 3.94
N ASN A 19 9.32 21.36 4.60
CA ASN A 19 10.33 20.44 4.07
C ASN A 19 10.69 19.38 5.12
N ARG A 20 10.75 18.12 4.72
CA ARG A 20 11.31 17.03 5.53
C ARG A 20 12.57 16.50 4.89
N ALA A 21 13.67 16.44 5.67
CA ALA A 21 14.90 15.79 5.25
C ALA A 21 14.80 14.24 5.46
N PRO A 22 15.35 13.41 4.54
CA PRO A 22 16.04 13.79 3.30
C PRO A 22 15.03 14.17 2.19
N THR A 23 15.35 15.23 1.43
CA THR A 23 14.54 15.65 0.27
C THR A 23 14.94 14.80 -0.95
N LEU A 24 14.25 13.71 -1.18
CA LEU A 24 14.57 12.74 -2.25
C LEU A 24 14.00 13.15 -3.61
N HIS A 25 12.93 13.94 -3.62
CA HIS A 25 12.26 14.42 -4.83
C HIS A 25 11.60 15.78 -4.56
N ARG A 26 11.18 16.49 -5.62
CA ARG A 26 10.66 17.86 -5.49
C ARG A 26 9.43 17.99 -4.58
N LEU A 27 8.65 16.92 -4.39
CA LEU A 27 7.47 16.90 -3.51
C LEU A 27 7.83 16.73 -2.02
N GLY A 28 9.11 16.60 -1.69
CA GLY A 28 9.62 16.73 -0.32
C GLY A 28 9.61 18.17 0.20
N ILE A 29 9.26 19.14 -0.65
CA ILE A 29 8.99 20.53 -0.29
C ILE A 29 7.64 20.91 -0.89
N GLN A 30 6.66 21.24 -0.06
CA GLN A 30 5.34 21.65 -0.50
C GLN A 30 4.87 22.88 0.27
N ALA A 31 4.03 23.68 -0.36
CA ALA A 31 3.41 24.85 0.24
C ALA A 31 2.01 24.52 0.77
N PHE A 32 1.67 25.15 1.88
CA PHE A 32 0.39 25.01 2.57
C PHE A 32 -0.11 26.36 3.02
N GLU A 33 -1.42 26.52 3.12
CA GLU A 33 -2.02 27.63 3.82
C GLU A 33 -2.10 27.29 5.32
N PRO A 34 -1.49 28.10 6.19
CA PRO A 34 -1.43 27.80 7.61
C PRO A 34 -2.76 28.08 8.30
N VAL A 35 -3.09 27.25 9.28
CA VAL A 35 -4.22 27.43 10.19
C VAL A 35 -3.68 27.38 11.62
N LEU A 36 -4.14 28.31 12.46
CA LEU A 36 -3.74 28.35 13.87
C LEU A 36 -4.39 27.22 14.67
N VAL A 37 -3.58 26.43 15.34
CA VAL A 37 -4.01 25.36 16.22
C VAL A 37 -3.34 25.51 17.58
N GLU A 38 -4.00 25.04 18.64
CA GLU A 38 -3.39 24.96 19.96
C GLU A 38 -2.39 23.80 20.01
N GLY A 39 -1.26 24.01 20.69
CA GLY A 39 -0.22 23.00 20.84
C GLY A 39 1.14 23.45 20.30
N LYS A 40 2.11 22.53 20.34
CA LYS A 40 3.50 22.77 19.90
C LYS A 40 3.91 21.96 18.66
N ALA A 41 3.03 21.11 18.17
CA ALA A 41 3.29 20.24 17.04
C ALA A 41 2.62 20.78 15.77
N ILE A 42 3.27 20.60 14.63
CA ILE A 42 2.69 20.86 13.32
C ILE A 42 1.70 19.75 13.01
N GLN A 43 0.47 20.13 12.68
CA GLN A 43 -0.54 19.20 12.19
C GLN A 43 -0.46 19.15 10.67
N LEU A 44 -0.16 17.98 10.13
CA LEU A 44 0.02 17.76 8.71
C LEU A 44 -1.14 16.95 8.13
N HIS A 45 -1.58 17.32 6.93
CA HIS A 45 -2.65 16.58 6.25
C HIS A 45 -2.20 15.14 5.92
N PRO A 46 -2.98 14.10 6.27
CA PRO A 46 -2.56 12.70 6.12
C PRO A 46 -2.18 12.29 4.70
N LEU A 47 -2.84 12.82 3.68
CA LEU A 47 -2.59 12.46 2.28
C LEU A 47 -1.23 12.91 1.75
N VAL A 48 -0.60 13.91 2.35
CA VAL A 48 0.74 14.37 1.95
C VAL A 48 1.88 13.63 2.66
N CYS A 49 1.59 12.83 3.67
CA CYS A 49 2.60 12.06 4.40
C CYS A 49 3.40 11.13 3.50
N THR A 50 2.77 10.54 2.49
CA THR A 50 3.44 9.68 1.50
C THR A 50 4.47 10.44 0.68
N ALA A 51 4.17 11.68 0.28
CA ALA A 51 5.06 12.54 -0.49
C ALA A 51 6.30 12.96 0.32
N PHE A 52 6.11 13.28 1.58
CA PHE A 52 7.20 13.62 2.50
C PHE A 52 7.92 12.39 3.06
N ASN A 53 7.38 11.19 2.89
CA ASN A 53 7.78 9.99 3.62
C ASN A 53 7.83 10.26 5.14
N ALA A 54 6.82 10.98 5.65
CA ALA A 54 6.71 11.40 7.04
C ALA A 54 5.75 10.50 7.81
N ASP A 55 6.10 10.27 9.08
CA ASP A 55 5.23 9.68 10.07
C ASP A 55 5.18 10.54 11.34
N PHE A 56 4.35 10.18 12.30
CA PHE A 56 4.12 10.99 13.50
C PHE A 56 4.80 10.41 14.74
N ASP A 57 5.95 9.77 14.56
CA ASP A 57 6.74 9.17 15.63
C ASP A 57 7.79 10.13 16.25
N GLY A 58 7.82 11.38 15.81
CA GLY A 58 8.79 12.40 16.26
C GLY A 58 9.55 13.05 15.10
N ASP A 59 9.11 12.87 13.87
CA ASP A 59 9.69 13.53 12.71
C ASP A 59 9.69 15.05 12.85
N GLN A 60 10.74 15.69 12.33
CA GLN A 60 10.89 17.14 12.29
C GLN A 60 10.81 17.64 10.84
N MET A 61 10.23 18.82 10.67
CA MET A 61 10.19 19.52 9.38
C MET A 61 10.75 20.92 9.49
N ALA A 62 11.41 21.38 8.42
CA ALA A 62 11.80 22.77 8.28
C ALA A 62 10.62 23.58 7.74
N VAL A 63 10.45 24.77 8.29
CA VAL A 63 9.40 25.73 7.88
C VAL A 63 10.08 26.89 7.17
N HIS A 64 9.63 27.21 5.95
CA HIS A 64 10.15 28.32 5.15
C HIS A 64 9.02 29.28 4.82
N LEU A 65 9.28 30.56 5.06
CA LEU A 65 8.31 31.63 4.80
C LEU A 65 8.75 32.44 3.58
N PRO A 66 8.02 32.42 2.45
CA PRO A 66 8.32 33.29 1.32
C PRO A 66 8.03 34.75 1.65
N LEU A 67 9.02 35.63 1.45
CA LEU A 67 8.89 37.06 1.84
C LEU A 67 8.48 37.96 0.68
N SER A 68 8.96 37.71 -0.55
CA SER A 68 8.62 38.52 -1.69
C SER A 68 7.31 38.10 -2.34
N ALA A 69 6.64 39.03 -3.01
CA ALA A 69 5.39 38.75 -3.72
C ALA A 69 5.57 37.68 -4.82
N GLU A 70 6.73 37.71 -5.52
CA GLU A 70 7.07 36.74 -6.55
C GLU A 70 7.23 35.35 -5.92
N ALA A 71 7.95 35.23 -4.79
CA ALA A 71 8.14 33.97 -4.09
C ALA A 71 6.80 33.39 -3.57
N GLN A 72 5.91 34.25 -3.08
CA GLN A 72 4.56 33.84 -2.67
C GLN A 72 3.72 33.35 -3.85
N ALA A 73 3.80 34.02 -5.00
CA ALA A 73 3.11 33.61 -6.21
C ALA A 73 3.64 32.26 -6.73
N GLU A 74 4.95 32.05 -6.75
CA GLU A 74 5.56 30.76 -7.12
C GLU A 74 5.15 29.65 -6.15
N ALA A 75 5.15 29.90 -4.84
CA ALA A 75 4.70 28.94 -3.84
C ALA A 75 3.24 28.51 -4.06
N ARG A 76 2.35 29.45 -4.40
CA ARG A 76 0.93 29.13 -4.69
C ARG A 76 0.73 28.38 -5.99
N VAL A 77 1.40 28.80 -7.07
CA VAL A 77 1.15 28.23 -8.40
C VAL A 77 1.82 26.88 -8.57
N LEU A 78 3.07 26.75 -8.11
CA LEU A 78 3.92 25.59 -8.37
C LEU A 78 4.00 24.58 -7.22
N MET A 79 3.93 25.07 -5.96
CA MET A 79 4.29 24.26 -4.80
C MET A 79 3.10 23.89 -3.90
N LEU A 80 1.92 24.46 -4.11
CA LEU A 80 0.77 24.16 -3.27
C LEU A 80 0.43 22.67 -3.33
N SER A 81 0.20 22.04 -2.19
CA SER A 81 -0.05 20.59 -2.09
C SER A 81 -1.25 20.12 -2.91
N ALA A 82 -2.31 20.93 -2.97
CA ALA A 82 -3.50 20.67 -3.79
C ALA A 82 -3.23 20.58 -5.30
N HIS A 83 -2.15 21.20 -5.78
CA HIS A 83 -1.75 21.15 -7.19
C HIS A 83 -0.81 20.00 -7.54
N ASN A 84 -0.24 19.34 -6.53
CA ASN A 84 0.79 18.30 -6.68
C ASN A 84 0.28 16.91 -6.28
N ILE A 85 -0.86 16.52 -6.84
CA ILE A 85 -1.52 15.22 -6.56
C ILE A 85 -0.79 14.08 -7.28
N LEU A 86 -0.31 14.33 -8.50
CA LEU A 86 0.35 13.33 -9.35
C LEU A 86 1.87 13.39 -9.20
N SER A 87 2.52 12.24 -9.25
CA SER A 87 3.97 12.14 -9.28
C SER A 87 4.53 12.63 -10.63
N PRO A 88 5.53 13.53 -10.62
CA PRO A 88 6.15 13.99 -11.86
C PRO A 88 7.02 12.92 -12.55
N ALA A 89 7.35 11.83 -11.86
CA ALA A 89 8.19 10.76 -12.41
C ALA A 89 7.44 9.87 -13.41
N ASN A 90 6.19 9.52 -13.12
CA ASN A 90 5.42 8.56 -13.90
C ASN A 90 3.93 8.94 -14.08
N GLY A 91 3.50 10.08 -13.53
CA GLY A 91 2.10 10.50 -13.60
C GLY A 91 1.13 9.73 -12.71
N ASN A 92 1.62 8.79 -11.91
CA ASN A 92 0.75 8.07 -10.97
C ASN A 92 0.36 8.96 -9.78
N PRO A 93 -0.81 8.76 -9.17
CA PRO A 93 -1.21 9.52 -8.01
C PRO A 93 -0.29 9.21 -6.82
N LEU A 94 0.19 10.27 -6.16
CA LEU A 94 1.03 10.18 -4.98
C LEU A 94 0.23 10.42 -3.70
N THR A 95 -0.75 11.33 -3.75
CA THR A 95 -1.68 11.64 -2.65
C THR A 95 -2.83 10.64 -2.67
N VAL A 96 -2.58 9.42 -2.22
CA VAL A 96 -3.58 8.34 -2.16
C VAL A 96 -3.87 8.01 -0.69
N PRO A 97 -5.12 7.74 -0.33
CA PRO A 97 -5.45 7.19 0.98
C PRO A 97 -4.62 5.95 1.31
N THR A 98 -4.14 5.85 2.55
CA THR A 98 -3.27 4.77 3.01
C THR A 98 -3.71 4.26 4.39
N GLN A 99 -3.19 3.09 4.80
CA GLN A 99 -3.35 2.52 6.13
C GLN A 99 -4.82 2.50 6.61
N ASP A 100 -5.17 3.23 7.66
CA ASP A 100 -6.51 3.23 8.25
C ASP A 100 -7.61 3.69 7.28
N MET A 101 -7.28 4.60 6.37
CA MET A 101 -8.21 5.03 5.33
C MET A 101 -8.57 3.86 4.38
N ILE A 102 -7.59 3.02 4.04
CA ILE A 102 -7.85 1.83 3.22
C ILE A 102 -8.69 0.80 4.00
N ILE A 103 -8.40 0.60 5.28
CA ILE A 103 -9.21 -0.30 6.14
C ILE A 103 -10.66 0.18 6.19
N GLY A 104 -10.87 1.50 6.38
CA GLY A 104 -12.21 2.07 6.41
C GLY A 104 -12.97 1.92 5.10
N ALA A 105 -12.31 2.17 3.96
CA ALA A 105 -12.90 1.98 2.64
C ALA A 105 -13.22 0.50 2.36
N PHE A 106 -12.31 -0.39 2.73
CA PHE A 106 -12.47 -1.84 2.58
C PHE A 106 -13.66 -2.34 3.41
N TYR A 107 -13.72 -1.98 4.69
CA TYR A 107 -14.84 -2.32 5.56
C TYR A 107 -16.17 -1.80 5.01
N LEU A 108 -16.20 -0.54 4.57
CA LEU A 108 -17.40 0.08 4.04
C LEU A 108 -17.92 -0.60 2.76
N THR A 109 -17.02 -1.09 1.91
CA THR A 109 -17.38 -1.64 0.59
C THR A 109 -17.46 -3.17 0.56
N GLU A 110 -17.26 -3.85 1.70
CA GLU A 110 -17.41 -5.29 1.83
C GLU A 110 -18.87 -5.71 1.62
N HIS A 111 -19.08 -6.91 1.11
CA HIS A 111 -20.38 -7.54 0.93
C HIS A 111 -20.45 -8.85 1.71
N VAL A 112 -21.52 -9.04 2.46
CA VAL A 112 -21.79 -10.28 3.20
C VAL A 112 -23.19 -10.75 2.86
N GLU A 113 -23.30 -12.00 2.42
CA GLU A 113 -24.59 -12.64 2.09
C GLU A 113 -25.38 -12.97 3.36
N GLY A 114 -26.70 -12.85 3.30
CA GLY A 114 -27.59 -13.20 4.40
C GLY A 114 -27.68 -12.17 5.53
N GLU A 115 -27.16 -10.97 5.33
CA GLU A 115 -27.22 -9.88 6.30
C GLU A 115 -28.62 -9.24 6.37
N LYS A 116 -28.93 -8.63 7.52
CA LYS A 116 -30.21 -7.99 7.80
C LYS A 116 -30.54 -6.90 6.78
N GLY A 117 -31.74 -6.96 6.17
CA GLY A 117 -32.19 -5.96 5.21
C GLY A 117 -31.80 -6.26 3.76
N GLU A 118 -31.31 -7.46 3.46
CA GLU A 118 -31.02 -7.88 2.10
C GLU A 118 -32.28 -7.80 1.19
N GLY A 119 -32.06 -7.31 -0.05
CA GLY A 119 -33.15 -7.11 -1.02
C GLY A 119 -34.00 -5.86 -0.81
N SER A 120 -33.69 -5.02 0.18
CA SER A 120 -34.37 -3.74 0.38
C SER A 120 -34.10 -2.76 -0.77
N VAL A 121 -35.16 -2.02 -1.17
CA VAL A 121 -35.12 -1.09 -2.31
C VAL A 121 -35.14 0.34 -1.85
N PHE A 122 -34.14 1.12 -2.24
CA PHE A 122 -34.00 2.53 -1.88
C PHE A 122 -33.92 3.43 -3.12
N ARG A 123 -34.46 4.63 -3.01
CA ARG A 123 -34.47 5.63 -4.09
C ARG A 123 -33.57 6.83 -3.83
N ARG A 124 -33.22 7.08 -2.58
CA ARG A 124 -32.48 8.26 -2.14
C ARG A 124 -31.49 7.88 -1.06
N LEU A 125 -30.37 8.59 -1.01
CA LEU A 125 -29.30 8.40 -0.02
C LEU A 125 -29.82 8.53 1.41
N ASP A 126 -30.61 9.58 1.70
CA ASP A 126 -31.17 9.82 3.04
C ASP A 126 -32.01 8.67 3.60
N GLN A 127 -32.60 7.86 2.72
CA GLN A 127 -33.33 6.64 3.11
C GLN A 127 -32.35 5.53 3.52
N VAL A 128 -31.24 5.38 2.80
CA VAL A 128 -30.21 4.38 3.13
C VAL A 128 -29.56 4.74 4.46
N GLU A 129 -29.16 6.01 4.67
CA GLU A 129 -28.55 6.48 5.91
C GLU A 129 -29.47 6.20 7.11
N ARG A 130 -30.74 6.59 7.03
CA ARG A 130 -31.70 6.35 8.12
C ARG A 130 -31.93 4.88 8.39
N ALA A 131 -32.01 4.04 7.35
CA ALA A 131 -32.21 2.61 7.51
C ALA A 131 -30.98 1.94 8.17
N VAL A 132 -29.77 2.38 7.84
CA VAL A 132 -28.53 1.93 8.47
C VAL A 132 -28.45 2.42 9.93
N GLU A 133 -28.75 3.68 10.20
CA GLU A 133 -28.76 4.24 11.56
C GLU A 133 -29.82 3.59 12.45
N ALA A 134 -31.01 3.32 11.91
CA ALA A 134 -32.06 2.60 12.61
C ALA A 134 -31.74 1.11 12.82
N GLY A 135 -30.69 0.58 12.20
CA GLY A 135 -30.34 -0.83 12.22
C GLY A 135 -31.35 -1.73 11.52
N GLU A 136 -32.13 -1.19 10.58
CA GLU A 136 -33.05 -1.95 9.73
C GLU A 136 -32.31 -2.69 8.62
N VAL A 137 -31.25 -2.08 8.08
CA VAL A 137 -30.38 -2.63 7.05
C VAL A 137 -28.95 -2.63 7.55
N SER A 138 -28.25 -3.76 7.35
CA SER A 138 -26.81 -3.83 7.60
C SER A 138 -26.02 -3.07 6.53
N LEU A 139 -24.88 -2.52 6.92
CA LEU A 139 -23.96 -1.82 6.02
C LEU A 139 -23.51 -2.69 4.83
N HIS A 140 -23.36 -4.00 5.10
CA HIS A 140 -22.83 -5.00 4.16
C HIS A 140 -23.90 -5.76 3.40
N ALA A 141 -25.18 -5.52 3.73
CA ALA A 141 -26.31 -6.17 3.07
C ALA A 141 -26.46 -5.72 1.61
N GLN A 142 -26.80 -6.64 0.74
CA GLN A 142 -27.12 -6.34 -0.65
C GLN A 142 -28.46 -5.64 -0.74
N ILE A 143 -28.50 -4.47 -1.35
CA ILE A 143 -29.68 -3.64 -1.56
C ILE A 143 -29.85 -3.27 -3.04
N GLU A 144 -31.07 -2.94 -3.45
CA GLU A 144 -31.34 -2.32 -4.75
C GLU A 144 -31.41 -0.79 -4.59
N PHE A 145 -30.46 -0.06 -5.19
CA PHE A 145 -30.41 1.40 -5.12
C PHE A 145 -30.69 2.03 -6.48
N ARG A 146 -31.58 3.03 -6.51
CA ARG A 146 -31.83 3.81 -7.71
C ARG A 146 -30.79 4.92 -7.86
N SER A 147 -29.92 4.79 -8.84
CA SER A 147 -28.96 5.84 -9.14
C SER A 147 -29.42 6.70 -10.33
N SER A 148 -29.18 8.00 -10.25
CA SER A 148 -29.38 8.96 -11.34
C SER A 148 -28.16 9.07 -12.26
N ARG A 149 -27.04 8.42 -11.92
CA ARG A 149 -25.80 8.48 -12.71
C ARG A 149 -26.05 7.82 -14.07
N THR A 150 -25.73 8.52 -15.13
CA THR A 150 -26.03 8.22 -16.54
C THR A 150 -25.48 6.87 -17.03
N GLN A 151 -24.48 6.30 -16.37
CA GLN A 151 -23.86 5.04 -16.77
C GLN A 151 -24.63 3.79 -16.30
N ILE A 152 -25.63 3.94 -15.44
CA ILE A 152 -26.45 2.82 -14.92
C ILE A 152 -27.74 2.63 -15.72
N SER A 153 -27.89 3.37 -16.82
CA SER A 153 -29.04 3.22 -17.75
C SER A 153 -29.00 1.93 -18.57
N ALA A 154 -27.94 1.13 -18.48
CA ALA A 154 -27.90 -0.21 -19.07
C ALA A 154 -28.76 -1.17 -18.23
N GLU A 155 -29.63 -1.89 -18.91
CA GLU A 155 -30.51 -2.92 -18.36
C GLU A 155 -29.76 -3.84 -17.40
N ASN A 156 -30.16 -3.86 -16.13
CA ASN A 156 -29.77 -4.93 -15.24
C ASN A 156 -30.41 -6.23 -15.76
N GLU A 157 -29.80 -7.39 -15.51
CA GLU A 157 -30.27 -8.72 -15.93
C GLU A 157 -31.72 -8.99 -15.56
N ASP A 158 -32.32 -8.26 -14.60
CA ASP A 158 -33.70 -8.31 -14.15
C ASP A 158 -34.67 -7.32 -14.84
N GLY A 159 -34.25 -6.56 -15.84
CA GLY A 159 -35.12 -5.65 -16.60
C GLY A 159 -35.65 -4.43 -15.83
N LYS A 160 -35.12 -4.13 -14.63
CA LYS A 160 -35.48 -2.94 -13.85
C LYS A 160 -34.56 -1.76 -14.25
N VAL A 161 -35.08 -0.89 -15.06
CA VAL A 161 -34.35 0.32 -15.49
C VAL A 161 -34.07 1.25 -14.28
N GLY A 162 -32.80 1.55 -14.07
CA GLY A 162 -32.35 2.55 -13.07
C GLY A 162 -32.10 2.02 -11.66
N TYR A 163 -32.23 0.73 -11.40
CA TYR A 163 -31.85 0.13 -10.12
C TYR A 163 -30.57 -0.69 -10.27
N LEU A 164 -29.68 -0.55 -9.29
CA LEU A 164 -28.42 -1.27 -9.22
C LEU A 164 -28.37 -2.11 -7.95
N ALA A 165 -28.03 -3.40 -8.08
CA ALA A 165 -27.72 -4.24 -6.95
C ALA A 165 -26.34 -3.82 -6.39
N THR A 166 -26.32 -3.34 -5.15
CA THR A 166 -25.14 -2.81 -4.47
C THR A 166 -25.27 -3.01 -2.96
N THR A 167 -24.31 -2.54 -2.16
CA THR A 167 -24.44 -2.54 -0.71
C THR A 167 -24.69 -1.13 -0.18
N ALA A 168 -25.30 -1.03 1.01
CA ALA A 168 -25.52 0.27 1.65
C ALA A 168 -24.21 1.05 1.81
N GLY A 169 -23.11 0.37 2.17
CA GLY A 169 -21.80 1.00 2.30
C GLY A 169 -21.23 1.52 0.98
N ARG A 170 -21.43 0.82 -0.16
CA ARG A 170 -20.99 1.31 -1.48
C ARG A 170 -21.79 2.54 -1.92
N VAL A 171 -23.05 2.65 -1.55
CA VAL A 171 -23.84 3.87 -1.80
C VAL A 171 -23.23 5.06 -1.07
N LEU A 172 -22.87 4.91 0.21
CA LEU A 172 -22.21 5.94 1.00
C LEU A 172 -20.84 6.31 0.42
N PHE A 173 -20.06 5.32 0.00
CA PHE A 173 -18.75 5.54 -0.64
C PHE A 173 -18.88 6.36 -1.94
N ASN A 174 -19.80 6.00 -2.80
CA ASN A 174 -20.02 6.70 -4.06
C ASN A 174 -20.54 8.13 -3.87
N HIS A 175 -21.17 8.43 -2.74
CA HIS A 175 -21.62 9.78 -2.45
C HIS A 175 -20.46 10.76 -2.16
N ALA A 176 -19.33 10.26 -1.62
CA ALA A 176 -18.13 11.07 -1.44
C ALA A 176 -17.39 11.38 -2.75
N LEU A 177 -17.77 10.74 -3.86
CA LEU A 177 -17.21 10.96 -5.19
C LEU A 177 -18.11 11.97 -5.97
N PRO A 178 -17.56 12.72 -6.95
CA PRO A 178 -18.33 13.63 -7.80
C PRO A 178 -19.49 12.89 -8.51
N GLU A 179 -20.57 13.60 -8.81
CA GLU A 179 -21.77 13.00 -9.44
C GLU A 179 -21.49 12.40 -10.82
N ASP A 180 -20.55 12.98 -11.56
CA ASP A 180 -20.15 12.53 -12.89
C ASP A 180 -19.14 11.37 -12.87
N PHE A 181 -18.66 10.98 -11.68
CA PHE A 181 -17.71 9.87 -11.56
C PHE A 181 -18.42 8.52 -11.77
N PRO A 182 -17.76 7.54 -12.46
CA PRO A 182 -18.32 6.20 -12.64
C PRO A 182 -18.67 5.52 -11.31
N TRP A 183 -19.78 4.76 -11.30
CA TRP A 183 -20.21 4.09 -10.10
C TRP A 183 -19.27 2.95 -9.70
N VAL A 184 -18.72 3.02 -8.50
CA VAL A 184 -17.84 1.99 -7.93
C VAL A 184 -18.69 0.95 -7.23
N ASN A 185 -18.78 -0.27 -7.79
CA ASN A 185 -19.55 -1.39 -7.23
C ASN A 185 -18.66 -2.59 -6.84
N THR A 186 -17.39 -2.35 -6.66
CA THR A 186 -16.40 -3.35 -6.25
C THR A 186 -15.94 -3.12 -4.84
N LYS A 187 -15.35 -4.13 -4.20
CA LYS A 187 -14.64 -4.01 -2.95
C LYS A 187 -13.40 -3.14 -3.15
N VAL A 188 -13.26 -2.08 -2.36
CA VAL A 188 -12.19 -1.10 -2.52
C VAL A 188 -10.96 -1.52 -1.73
N THR A 189 -9.93 -1.96 -2.42
CA THR A 189 -8.60 -2.21 -1.89
C THR A 189 -7.66 -1.02 -2.18
N LYS A 190 -6.42 -1.09 -1.70
CA LYS A 190 -5.40 -0.08 -2.00
C LYS A 190 -5.20 0.13 -3.51
N ARG A 191 -5.31 -0.93 -4.30
CA ARG A 191 -5.14 -0.87 -5.76
C ARG A 191 -6.30 -0.14 -6.43
N GLU A 192 -7.53 -0.50 -6.10
CA GLU A 192 -8.73 0.15 -6.61
C GLU A 192 -8.79 1.62 -6.18
N MET A 193 -8.44 1.93 -4.92
CA MET A 193 -8.35 3.29 -4.44
C MET A 193 -7.32 4.12 -5.25
N GLY A 194 -6.17 3.54 -5.57
CA GLY A 194 -5.19 4.17 -6.46
C GLY A 194 -5.77 4.48 -7.84
N GLY A 195 -6.51 3.55 -8.44
CA GLY A 195 -7.19 3.73 -9.72
C GLY A 195 -8.28 4.83 -9.68
N ILE A 196 -9.06 4.87 -8.61
CA ILE A 196 -10.08 5.92 -8.39
C ILE A 196 -9.43 7.31 -8.34
N VAL A 197 -8.35 7.45 -7.56
CA VAL A 197 -7.65 8.75 -7.45
C VAL A 197 -6.97 9.13 -8.78
N GLU A 198 -6.43 8.17 -9.51
CA GLU A 198 -5.85 8.42 -10.84
C GLU A 198 -6.90 8.93 -11.83
N GLN A 199 -8.06 8.28 -11.87
CA GLN A 199 -9.16 8.68 -12.73
C GLN A 199 -9.71 10.07 -12.33
N LEU A 200 -9.90 10.33 -11.03
CA LEU A 200 -10.29 11.64 -10.52
C LEU A 200 -9.30 12.73 -11.00
N ALA A 201 -8.00 12.49 -10.85
CA ALA A 201 -6.98 13.47 -11.20
C ALA A 201 -6.86 13.74 -12.70
N ARG A 202 -7.29 12.80 -13.57
CA ARG A 202 -7.27 12.94 -15.02
C ARG A 202 -8.52 13.59 -15.60
N GLU A 203 -9.69 13.29 -15.04
CA GLU A 203 -10.98 13.67 -15.64
C GLU A 203 -11.57 14.94 -15.02
N PHE A 204 -11.19 15.29 -13.79
CA PHE A 204 -11.81 16.39 -13.04
C PHE A 204 -10.84 17.54 -12.76
N GLU A 205 -11.40 18.72 -12.50
CA GLU A 205 -10.65 19.90 -12.09
C GLU A 205 -10.00 19.71 -10.71
N LYS A 206 -8.83 20.33 -10.51
CA LYS A 206 -8.03 20.21 -9.28
C LYS A 206 -8.81 20.55 -8.00
N ALA A 207 -9.69 21.52 -8.06
CA ALA A 207 -10.53 21.91 -6.90
C ALA A 207 -11.49 20.78 -6.54
N THR A 208 -12.18 20.20 -7.51
CA THR A 208 -13.09 19.05 -7.33
C THR A 208 -12.35 17.85 -6.78
N VAL A 209 -11.15 17.56 -7.33
CA VAL A 209 -10.32 16.45 -6.85
C VAL A 209 -9.91 16.65 -5.39
N SER A 210 -9.47 17.85 -5.01
CA SER A 210 -9.11 18.16 -3.63
C SER A 210 -10.28 17.96 -2.66
N THR A 211 -11.44 18.49 -3.00
CA THR A 211 -12.66 18.35 -2.18
C THR A 211 -13.09 16.89 -2.06
N SER A 212 -13.01 16.13 -3.15
CA SER A 212 -13.34 14.69 -3.16
C SER A 212 -12.37 13.86 -2.33
N LEU A 213 -11.08 14.17 -2.39
CA LEU A 213 -10.06 13.50 -1.56
C LEU A 213 -10.25 13.78 -0.08
N ASP A 214 -10.65 15.02 0.29
CA ASP A 214 -10.97 15.35 1.67
C ASP A 214 -12.22 14.62 2.15
N ALA A 215 -13.28 14.58 1.34
CA ALA A 215 -14.49 13.82 1.65
C ALA A 215 -14.21 12.32 1.81
N LEU A 216 -13.41 11.74 0.91
CA LEU A 216 -12.98 10.34 1.02
C LEU A 216 -12.15 10.08 2.29
N LYS A 217 -11.21 10.97 2.62
CA LYS A 217 -10.41 10.88 3.85
C LYS A 217 -11.31 10.84 5.09
N ASP A 218 -12.25 11.79 5.20
CA ASP A 218 -13.15 11.89 6.35
C ASP A 218 -14.08 10.68 6.45
N LEU A 219 -14.66 10.25 5.33
CA LEU A 219 -15.48 9.04 5.25
C LEU A 219 -14.70 7.79 5.68
N CYS A 220 -13.50 7.61 5.12
CA CYS A 220 -12.67 6.44 5.40
C CYS A 220 -12.25 6.38 6.87
N PHE A 221 -11.83 7.48 7.48
CA PHE A 221 -11.51 7.53 8.90
C PHE A 221 -12.73 7.29 9.78
N HIS A 222 -13.88 7.84 9.43
CA HIS A 222 -15.12 7.59 10.16
C HIS A 222 -15.46 6.10 10.19
N TRP A 223 -15.40 5.43 9.07
CA TRP A 223 -15.72 4.00 8.98
C TRP A 223 -14.60 3.10 9.51
N ALA A 224 -13.34 3.52 9.46
CA ALA A 224 -12.27 2.82 10.16
C ALA A 224 -12.50 2.83 11.69
N MET A 225 -12.91 3.98 12.24
CA MET A 225 -13.28 4.07 13.66
C MET A 225 -14.51 3.20 13.99
N LYS A 226 -15.54 3.25 13.14
CA LYS A 226 -16.78 2.47 13.35
C LYS A 226 -16.57 0.96 13.22
N SER A 227 -15.64 0.51 12.37
CA SER A 227 -15.32 -0.90 12.20
C SER A 227 -14.73 -1.53 13.48
N GLY A 228 -14.08 -0.71 14.34
CA GLY A 228 -13.46 -1.18 15.57
C GLY A 228 -12.39 -2.24 15.35
N VAL A 229 -11.74 -2.29 14.18
CA VAL A 229 -10.71 -3.27 13.85
C VAL A 229 -9.58 -3.20 14.87
N THR A 230 -9.36 -4.32 15.54
CA THR A 230 -8.27 -4.51 16.48
C THR A 230 -7.72 -5.91 16.34
N VAL A 231 -6.44 -6.11 16.64
CA VAL A 231 -5.77 -7.40 16.50
C VAL A 231 -5.51 -8.00 17.86
N SER A 232 -6.00 -9.21 18.08
CA SER A 232 -5.70 -10.03 19.26
C SER A 232 -4.82 -11.24 18.88
N VAL A 233 -4.27 -11.91 19.89
CA VAL A 233 -3.52 -13.15 19.69
C VAL A 233 -4.42 -14.27 19.14
N ASP A 234 -5.71 -14.22 19.43
CA ASP A 234 -6.69 -15.24 19.02
C ASP A 234 -7.08 -15.12 17.54
N ASP A 235 -6.95 -13.93 16.95
CA ASP A 235 -7.20 -13.69 15.52
C ASP A 235 -6.15 -14.35 14.63
N VAL A 236 -4.97 -14.62 15.20
CA VAL A 236 -3.87 -15.32 14.53
C VAL A 236 -4.12 -16.82 14.60
N LYS A 237 -4.85 -17.41 13.68
CA LYS A 237 -5.12 -18.85 13.67
C LYS A 237 -4.05 -19.63 12.94
N THR A 238 -3.49 -20.63 13.60
CA THR A 238 -2.58 -21.58 12.95
C THR A 238 -3.43 -22.65 12.27
N PRO A 239 -3.15 -23.00 10.98
CA PRO A 239 -3.88 -24.06 10.29
C PRO A 239 -3.84 -25.38 11.04
N SER A 240 -4.97 -26.07 11.17
CA SER A 240 -5.06 -27.36 11.83
C SER A 240 -4.28 -28.46 11.10
N THR A 241 -4.17 -28.32 9.79
CA THR A 241 -3.45 -29.24 8.87
C THR A 241 -1.94 -29.09 8.91
N LYS A 242 -1.40 -28.01 9.53
CA LYS A 242 0.05 -27.76 9.63
C LYS A 242 0.84 -28.96 10.08
N LYS A 243 0.39 -29.68 11.10
CA LYS A 243 1.10 -30.85 11.64
C LYS A 243 1.19 -31.98 10.63
N SER A 244 0.11 -32.30 9.94
CA SER A 244 0.07 -33.37 8.93
C SER A 244 0.95 -33.05 7.71
N ILE A 245 0.97 -31.78 7.27
CA ILE A 245 1.84 -31.31 6.19
C ILE A 245 3.30 -31.45 6.60
N LEU A 246 3.66 -31.02 7.80
CA LEU A 246 5.03 -31.11 8.29
C LEU A 246 5.50 -32.56 8.43
N GLU A 247 4.69 -33.48 8.96
CA GLU A 247 5.01 -34.88 9.09
C GLU A 247 5.25 -35.57 7.72
N LYS A 248 4.43 -35.23 6.71
CA LYS A 248 4.60 -35.72 5.34
C LYS A 248 5.96 -35.33 4.77
N HIS A 249 6.30 -34.05 4.81
CA HIS A 249 7.56 -33.54 4.27
C HIS A 249 8.78 -33.94 5.10
N GLU A 250 8.63 -34.16 6.40
CA GLU A 250 9.67 -34.70 7.26
C GLU A 250 10.03 -36.14 6.88
N ALA A 251 9.03 -36.97 6.59
CA ALA A 251 9.25 -38.33 6.09
C ALA A 251 9.96 -38.36 4.70
N GLU A 252 9.70 -37.37 3.85
CA GLU A 252 10.40 -37.18 2.58
C GLU A 252 11.86 -36.76 2.78
N ALA A 253 12.11 -35.80 3.67
CA ALA A 253 13.47 -35.36 4.02
C ALA A 253 14.32 -36.48 4.65
N GLU A 254 13.71 -37.31 5.50
CA GLU A 254 14.40 -38.50 6.03
C GLU A 254 14.82 -39.52 4.95
N LYS A 255 14.01 -39.68 3.89
CA LYS A 255 14.37 -40.54 2.76
C LYS A 255 15.61 -40.00 2.05
N VAL A 256 15.68 -38.69 1.83
CA VAL A 256 16.84 -38.03 1.21
C VAL A 256 18.07 -38.19 2.09
N GLU A 257 17.95 -38.02 3.40
CA GLU A 257 19.07 -38.22 4.34
C GLU A 257 19.55 -39.69 4.34
N LYS A 258 18.63 -40.68 4.30
CA LYS A 258 18.96 -42.09 4.19
C LYS A 258 19.71 -42.42 2.87
N GLN A 259 19.35 -41.77 1.75
CA GLN A 259 20.05 -41.89 0.48
C GLN A 259 21.48 -41.33 0.56
N PHE A 260 21.65 -40.19 1.22
CA PHE A 260 22.96 -39.60 1.46
C PHE A 260 23.86 -40.53 2.33
N ARG A 261 23.35 -41.06 3.44
CA ARG A 261 24.08 -42.00 4.30
C ARG A 261 24.49 -43.28 3.60
N ARG A 262 23.74 -43.68 2.54
CA ARG A 262 24.09 -44.82 1.69
C ARG A 262 25.08 -44.46 0.58
N GLY A 263 25.49 -43.19 0.46
CA GLY A 263 26.43 -42.73 -0.55
C GLY A 263 25.86 -42.65 -1.98
N ILE A 264 24.54 -42.64 -2.13
CA ILE A 264 23.84 -42.57 -3.43
C ILE A 264 23.85 -41.13 -3.99
N ILE A 265 23.80 -40.12 -3.13
CA ILE A 265 23.75 -38.70 -3.48
C ILE A 265 24.90 -37.96 -2.80
N THR A 266 25.32 -36.85 -3.42
CA THR A 266 26.33 -35.94 -2.87
C THR A 266 25.75 -35.02 -1.79
N ASP A 267 26.59 -34.37 -0.96
CA ASP A 267 26.13 -33.43 0.05
C ASP A 267 25.45 -32.21 -0.59
N GLY A 268 25.92 -31.73 -1.75
CA GLY A 268 25.29 -30.65 -2.50
C GLY A 268 23.88 -30.98 -2.97
N GLU A 269 23.69 -32.18 -3.54
CA GLU A 269 22.39 -32.69 -3.98
C GLU A 269 21.44 -32.90 -2.79
N ARG A 270 21.94 -33.40 -1.66
CA ARG A 270 21.15 -33.53 -0.44
C ARG A 270 20.60 -32.17 0.00
N ARG A 271 21.47 -31.16 0.12
CA ARG A 271 21.07 -29.79 0.54
C ARG A 271 20.06 -29.21 -0.42
N GLN A 272 20.25 -29.34 -1.72
CA GLN A 272 19.32 -28.81 -2.72
C GLN A 272 17.95 -29.49 -2.59
N LYS A 273 17.88 -30.82 -2.49
CA LYS A 273 16.62 -31.56 -2.31
C LYS A 273 15.90 -31.18 -0.99
N GLU A 274 16.65 -31.03 0.11
CA GLU A 274 16.07 -30.58 1.38
C GLU A 274 15.47 -29.19 1.26
N VAL A 275 16.16 -28.25 0.58
CA VAL A 275 15.63 -26.90 0.33
C VAL A 275 14.36 -26.94 -0.52
N GLU A 276 14.31 -27.77 -1.56
CA GLU A 276 13.11 -27.95 -2.39
C GLU A 276 11.93 -28.49 -1.59
N ILE A 277 12.13 -29.56 -0.81
CA ILE A 277 11.07 -30.17 0.03
C ILE A 277 10.51 -29.15 1.01
N TRP A 278 11.36 -28.41 1.71
CA TRP A 278 10.91 -27.44 2.71
C TRP A 278 10.34 -26.15 2.11
N SER A 279 10.72 -25.80 0.89
CA SER A 279 10.09 -24.72 0.14
C SER A 279 8.66 -25.09 -0.25
N LEU A 280 8.43 -26.30 -0.74
CA LEU A 280 7.10 -26.83 -1.03
C LEU A 280 6.23 -26.93 0.23
N ALA A 281 6.77 -27.44 1.33
CA ALA A 281 6.07 -27.49 2.61
C ALA A 281 5.62 -26.08 3.08
N THR A 282 6.50 -25.10 2.92
CA THR A 282 6.22 -23.72 3.29
C THR A 282 5.08 -23.11 2.45
N GLU A 283 5.05 -23.43 1.15
CA GLU A 283 3.99 -22.96 0.24
C GLU A 283 2.66 -23.69 0.48
N GLU A 284 2.67 -25.01 0.76
CA GLU A 284 1.47 -25.75 1.15
C GLU A 284 0.84 -25.16 2.42
N VAL A 285 1.64 -24.87 3.45
CA VAL A 285 1.16 -24.24 4.70
C VAL A 285 0.63 -22.83 4.46
N LYS A 286 1.25 -22.05 3.58
CA LYS A 286 0.79 -20.70 3.21
C LYS A 286 -0.59 -20.78 2.54
N ASN A 287 -0.75 -21.65 1.55
CA ASN A 287 -2.00 -21.80 0.79
C ASN A 287 -3.17 -22.25 1.68
N ASP A 288 -2.89 -23.14 2.64
CA ASP A 288 -3.89 -23.60 3.60
C ASP A 288 -4.30 -22.49 4.57
N MET A 289 -3.32 -21.69 5.01
CA MET A 289 -3.56 -20.52 5.86
C MET A 289 -4.39 -19.44 5.11
N GLU A 290 -4.10 -19.19 3.84
CA GLU A 290 -4.87 -18.24 3.02
C GLU A 290 -6.34 -18.65 2.91
N LYS A 291 -6.61 -19.94 2.67
CA LYS A 291 -7.97 -20.46 2.64
C LYS A 291 -8.69 -20.27 3.98
N GLY A 292 -8.02 -20.62 5.08
CA GLY A 292 -8.61 -20.46 6.41
C GLY A 292 -8.89 -19.00 6.79
N LEU A 293 -8.09 -18.05 6.31
CA LEU A 293 -8.34 -16.62 6.52
C LEU A 293 -9.54 -16.12 5.69
N GLN A 294 -9.71 -16.62 4.47
CA GLN A 294 -10.82 -16.23 3.58
C GLN A 294 -12.19 -16.81 4.02
N GLU A 295 -12.19 -17.93 4.74
CA GLU A 295 -13.44 -18.53 5.28
C GLU A 295 -14.04 -17.71 6.44
N GLU A 296 -13.26 -16.85 7.07
CA GLU A 296 -13.69 -16.01 8.20
C GLU A 296 -14.03 -14.61 7.74
N SER A 297 -15.30 -14.25 7.78
CA SER A 297 -15.74 -12.89 7.54
C SER A 297 -15.17 -11.95 8.61
N PHE A 298 -14.62 -10.79 8.19
CA PHE A 298 -14.10 -9.74 9.08
C PHE A 298 -12.95 -10.14 10.02
N ASN A 299 -12.12 -11.10 9.64
CA ASN A 299 -10.89 -11.32 10.38
C ASN A 299 -9.99 -10.07 10.27
N PRO A 300 -9.58 -9.44 11.41
CA PRO A 300 -8.78 -8.22 11.38
C PRO A 300 -7.48 -8.33 10.57
N ILE A 301 -6.85 -9.49 10.56
CA ILE A 301 -5.62 -9.73 9.81
C ILE A 301 -5.89 -9.75 8.31
N ASP A 302 -6.98 -10.40 7.88
CA ASP A 302 -7.39 -10.38 6.47
C ASP A 302 -7.78 -8.97 6.04
N MET A 303 -8.51 -8.23 6.87
CA MET A 303 -8.84 -6.82 6.59
C MET A 303 -7.61 -5.94 6.41
N MET A 304 -6.54 -6.14 7.20
CA MET A 304 -5.30 -5.36 7.09
C MET A 304 -4.47 -5.76 5.86
N VAL A 305 -4.32 -7.05 5.60
CA VAL A 305 -3.44 -7.59 4.57
C VAL A 305 -4.18 -7.72 3.22
N GLY A 306 -5.40 -8.22 3.23
CA GLY A 306 -6.23 -8.37 2.04
C GLY A 306 -6.64 -7.02 1.42
N SER A 307 -6.86 -5.99 2.23
CA SER A 307 -7.05 -4.61 1.74
C SER A 307 -5.78 -3.98 1.15
N GLY A 308 -4.59 -4.50 1.50
CA GLY A 308 -3.30 -3.89 1.17
C GLY A 308 -2.96 -2.67 2.04
N ALA A 309 -3.67 -2.45 3.14
CA ALA A 309 -3.43 -1.33 4.05
C ALA A 309 -2.07 -1.46 4.75
N ARG A 310 -1.81 -2.63 5.34
CA ARG A 310 -0.56 -2.89 6.06
C ARG A 310 -0.22 -4.37 6.06
N GLY A 311 1.08 -4.67 5.90
CA GLY A 311 1.58 -6.03 5.89
C GLY A 311 1.47 -6.73 4.54
N ASN A 312 1.96 -7.95 4.50
CA ASN A 312 1.85 -8.84 3.35
C ASN A 312 1.64 -10.29 3.83
N MET A 313 1.18 -11.16 2.93
CA MET A 313 0.89 -12.56 3.27
C MET A 313 2.13 -13.35 3.73
N MET A 314 3.33 -12.93 3.31
CA MET A 314 4.56 -13.55 3.81
C MET A 314 4.81 -13.26 5.29
N GLN A 315 4.45 -12.08 5.78
CA GLN A 315 4.53 -11.72 7.20
C GLN A 315 3.51 -12.52 8.01
N VAL A 316 2.27 -12.61 7.52
CA VAL A 316 1.23 -13.42 8.17
C VAL A 316 1.64 -14.89 8.26
N ARG A 317 2.24 -15.44 7.20
CA ARG A 317 2.79 -16.81 7.21
C ARG A 317 3.81 -17.02 8.33
N GLN A 318 4.70 -16.04 8.57
CA GLN A 318 5.68 -16.15 9.66
C GLN A 318 5.04 -16.05 11.05
N ILE A 319 3.92 -15.35 11.17
CA ILE A 319 3.22 -15.16 12.44
C ILE A 319 2.32 -16.36 12.75
N ALA A 320 1.52 -16.82 11.79
CA ALA A 320 0.48 -17.84 11.95
C ALA A 320 0.85 -19.24 11.39
N GLY A 321 1.61 -19.30 10.31
CA GLY A 321 1.97 -20.53 9.61
C GLY A 321 3.30 -21.12 10.10
N MET A 322 4.36 -20.96 9.33
CA MET A 322 5.73 -21.32 9.68
C MET A 322 6.72 -20.31 9.11
N ARG A 323 7.85 -20.13 9.80
CA ARG A 323 8.89 -19.22 9.30
C ARG A 323 9.57 -19.77 8.05
N GLY A 324 9.84 -21.09 8.00
CA GLY A 324 10.44 -21.74 6.86
C GLY A 324 11.96 -21.65 6.86
N LEU A 325 12.56 -21.68 5.65
CA LEU A 325 14.01 -21.64 5.47
C LEU A 325 14.55 -20.22 5.70
N VAL A 326 15.73 -20.14 6.30
CA VAL A 326 16.45 -18.89 6.58
C VAL A 326 17.82 -18.93 5.91
N ALA A 327 18.24 -17.80 5.37
CA ALA A 327 19.54 -17.66 4.75
C ALA A 327 20.66 -17.34 5.77
N ASN A 328 21.84 -17.87 5.53
CA ASN A 328 23.06 -17.49 6.22
C ASN A 328 23.46 -16.03 5.90
N PRO A 329 24.35 -15.39 6.66
CA PRO A 329 24.92 -14.08 6.31
C PRO A 329 25.59 -14.04 4.92
N ARG A 330 26.06 -15.18 4.40
CA ARG A 330 26.63 -15.29 3.05
C ARG A 330 25.58 -15.33 1.94
N GLY A 331 24.31 -15.59 2.28
CA GLY A 331 23.20 -15.71 1.31
C GLY A 331 22.76 -17.14 1.04
N ASP A 332 23.49 -18.16 1.49
CA ASP A 332 23.13 -19.56 1.28
C ASP A 332 21.95 -19.94 2.18
N MET A 333 21.00 -20.72 1.64
CA MET A 333 19.89 -21.24 2.43
C MET A 333 20.36 -22.34 3.39
N ILE A 334 19.98 -22.23 4.64
CA ILE A 334 20.22 -23.28 5.65
C ILE A 334 19.20 -24.39 5.39
N PRO A 335 19.65 -25.67 5.16
CA PRO A 335 18.74 -26.76 4.81
C PRO A 335 17.80 -27.19 5.95
N ARG A 336 17.97 -26.62 7.13
CA ARG A 336 17.12 -26.89 8.29
C ARG A 336 16.04 -25.82 8.42
N PRO A 337 14.75 -26.15 8.24
CA PRO A 337 13.66 -25.20 8.32
C PRO A 337 13.34 -24.84 9.78
N ILE A 338 12.80 -23.63 9.98
CA ILE A 338 12.14 -23.23 11.22
C ILE A 338 10.67 -23.61 11.08
N LYS A 339 10.23 -24.65 11.77
CA LYS A 339 8.87 -25.21 11.71
C LYS A 339 7.89 -24.37 12.54
N SER A 340 8.37 -23.71 13.59
CA SER A 340 7.57 -22.88 14.48
C SER A 340 7.19 -21.55 13.83
N ASN A 341 6.09 -20.97 14.29
CA ASN A 341 5.68 -19.62 13.99
C ASN A 341 5.92 -18.70 15.20
N PHE A 342 5.73 -17.39 15.03
CA PHE A 342 5.92 -16.45 16.12
C PHE A 342 4.85 -16.57 17.21
N ARG A 343 3.62 -17.02 16.87
CA ARG A 343 2.57 -17.26 17.85
C ARG A 343 2.91 -18.40 18.80
N GLU A 344 3.41 -19.52 18.27
CA GLU A 344 3.83 -20.68 19.06
C GLU A 344 5.11 -20.42 19.86
N GLY A 345 5.92 -19.46 19.40
CA GLY A 345 7.26 -19.18 19.88
C GLY A 345 8.31 -20.09 19.25
N LEU A 346 9.51 -19.56 19.10
CA LEU A 346 10.64 -20.30 18.51
C LEU A 346 11.35 -21.12 19.60
N ALA A 347 11.75 -22.35 19.25
CA ALA A 347 12.66 -23.13 20.08
C ALA A 347 14.04 -22.43 20.14
N MET A 348 14.82 -22.67 21.20
CA MET A 348 16.13 -22.05 21.40
C MET A 348 17.04 -22.19 20.15
N LEU A 349 17.09 -23.38 19.55
CA LEU A 349 17.90 -23.64 18.36
C LEU A 349 17.38 -22.90 17.14
N GLU A 350 16.07 -22.83 16.95
CA GLU A 350 15.43 -22.09 15.84
C GLU A 350 15.68 -20.59 15.96
N TYR A 351 15.60 -20.05 17.18
CA TYR A 351 15.94 -18.67 17.46
C TYR A 351 17.40 -18.37 17.11
N TYR A 352 18.32 -19.24 17.52
CA TYR A 352 19.73 -19.08 17.23
C TYR A 352 20.03 -19.12 15.72
N ILE A 353 19.38 -20.00 14.97
CA ILE A 353 19.50 -20.08 13.50
C ILE A 353 18.95 -18.81 12.81
N ALA A 354 17.90 -18.21 13.37
CA ALA A 354 17.26 -17.02 12.81
C ALA A 354 18.04 -15.72 13.01
N THR A 355 18.81 -15.61 14.10
CA THR A 355 19.49 -14.37 14.53
C THR A 355 20.46 -13.79 13.48
N PRO A 356 21.33 -14.58 12.81
CA PRO A 356 22.26 -14.05 11.81
C PRO A 356 21.55 -13.40 10.62
N GLY A 357 20.45 -14.00 10.15
CA GLY A 357 19.66 -13.44 9.05
C GLY A 357 19.01 -12.09 9.41
N ALA A 358 18.48 -11.96 10.63
CA ALA A 358 17.92 -10.72 11.12
C ALA A 358 18.98 -9.61 11.24
N ARG A 359 20.16 -9.95 11.78
CA ARG A 359 21.31 -9.02 11.87
C ARG A 359 21.74 -8.53 10.49
N LYS A 360 21.85 -9.46 9.52
CA LYS A 360 22.18 -9.10 8.13
C LYS A 360 21.17 -8.12 7.56
N GLY A 361 19.86 -8.35 7.75
CA GLY A 361 18.82 -7.44 7.28
C GLY A 361 18.96 -6.02 7.84
N LEU A 362 19.27 -5.86 9.12
CA LEU A 362 19.51 -4.56 9.74
C LEU A 362 20.74 -3.85 9.17
N VAL A 363 21.86 -4.59 9.01
CA VAL A 363 23.11 -4.04 8.44
C VAL A 363 22.91 -3.67 6.98
N ASP A 364 22.31 -4.52 6.16
CA ASP A 364 22.04 -4.28 4.75
C ASP A 364 21.16 -3.03 4.55
N THR A 365 20.15 -2.82 5.40
CA THR A 365 19.30 -1.63 5.34
C THR A 365 20.12 -0.36 5.58
N ALA A 366 20.98 -0.33 6.61
CA ALA A 366 21.82 0.81 6.93
C ALA A 366 22.81 1.14 5.81
N LEU A 367 23.45 0.14 5.22
CA LEU A 367 24.42 0.33 4.12
C LEU A 367 23.73 0.77 2.81
N ARG A 368 22.59 0.13 2.44
CA ARG A 368 21.85 0.48 1.22
C ARG A 368 21.30 1.91 1.22
N THR A 369 21.00 2.46 2.38
CA THR A 369 20.56 3.85 2.50
C THR A 369 21.65 4.82 2.00
N ALA A 370 22.89 4.61 2.37
CA ALA A 370 24.02 5.41 1.91
C ALA A 370 24.29 5.25 0.41
N ASP A 371 24.30 4.01 -0.08
CA ASP A 371 24.53 3.70 -1.50
C ASP A 371 23.43 4.30 -2.39
N SER A 372 22.17 4.19 -1.98
CA SER A 372 21.04 4.78 -2.67
C SER A 372 21.13 6.31 -2.72
N GLY A 373 21.53 6.95 -1.62
CA GLY A 373 21.72 8.39 -1.55
C GLY A 373 22.84 8.87 -2.50
N TYR A 374 23.97 8.18 -2.52
CA TYR A 374 25.07 8.49 -3.42
C TYR A 374 24.72 8.28 -4.90
N LEU A 375 24.00 7.19 -5.23
CA LEU A 375 23.51 6.95 -6.60
C LEU A 375 22.55 8.05 -7.06
N THR A 376 21.59 8.42 -6.22
CA THR A 376 20.62 9.48 -6.53
C THR A 376 21.34 10.80 -6.79
N ARG A 377 22.31 11.20 -5.96
CA ARG A 377 23.08 12.42 -6.17
C ARG A 377 23.79 12.43 -7.52
N ARG A 378 24.48 11.34 -7.89
CA ARG A 378 25.18 11.25 -9.19
C ARG A 378 24.22 11.31 -10.38
N LEU A 379 23.05 10.69 -10.27
CA LEU A 379 22.04 10.76 -11.32
C LEU A 379 21.49 12.17 -11.47
N VAL A 380 21.26 12.87 -10.38
CA VAL A 380 20.82 14.28 -10.40
C VAL A 380 21.90 15.18 -11.01
N ASP A 381 23.16 15.01 -10.64
CA ASP A 381 24.29 15.80 -11.15
C ASP A 381 24.44 15.64 -12.67
N VAL A 382 24.20 14.44 -13.22
CA VAL A 382 24.23 14.19 -14.67
C VAL A 382 22.95 14.68 -15.36
N SER A 383 21.79 14.45 -14.77
CA SER A 383 20.51 14.78 -15.40
C SER A 383 20.19 16.28 -15.44
N GLN A 384 20.77 17.08 -14.55
CA GLN A 384 20.56 18.54 -14.53
C GLN A 384 21.08 19.23 -15.80
N GLU A 385 22.04 18.63 -16.51
CA GLU A 385 22.60 19.16 -17.76
C GLU A 385 21.76 18.77 -19.00
N VAL A 386 20.76 17.89 -18.83
CA VAL A 386 19.91 17.43 -19.93
C VAL A 386 18.83 18.46 -20.23
N ILE A 387 18.86 19.02 -21.43
CA ILE A 387 17.91 20.02 -21.90
C ILE A 387 16.98 19.39 -22.95
N ILE A 388 15.68 19.59 -22.79
CA ILE A 388 14.67 19.17 -23.75
C ILE A 388 14.65 20.18 -24.90
N ASN A 389 15.11 19.78 -26.08
CA ASN A 389 15.18 20.65 -27.25
C ASN A 389 13.90 20.63 -28.11
N THR A 390 13.10 19.56 -28.03
CA THR A 390 11.92 19.36 -28.89
C THR A 390 10.75 18.94 -28.02
N HIS A 391 9.58 19.53 -28.22
CA HIS A 391 8.40 19.26 -27.40
C HIS A 391 7.84 17.85 -27.64
N ASP A 392 7.76 17.46 -28.92
CA ASP A 392 7.43 16.10 -29.36
C ASP A 392 8.31 15.71 -30.52
N PRO A 393 9.35 14.89 -30.31
CA PRO A 393 10.24 14.46 -31.39
C PRO A 393 9.58 13.47 -32.35
N PHE A 394 8.36 12.99 -32.05
CA PHE A 394 7.64 11.99 -32.85
C PHE A 394 6.37 12.54 -33.50
N ALA A 395 6.09 13.84 -33.38
CA ALA A 395 4.93 14.50 -33.96
C ALA A 395 4.79 14.25 -35.49
N ASP A 396 5.91 14.09 -36.22
CA ASP A 396 5.95 13.81 -37.64
C ASP A 396 5.87 12.30 -37.98
N GLY A 397 5.50 11.44 -37.03
CA GLY A 397 5.43 9.99 -37.24
C GLY A 397 6.80 9.29 -37.26
N ALA A 398 7.85 9.96 -36.85
CA ALA A 398 9.16 9.35 -36.66
C ALA A 398 9.08 8.29 -35.54
N LYS A 399 9.61 7.10 -35.80
CA LYS A 399 9.68 6.04 -34.79
C LYS A 399 10.74 6.39 -33.75
N PRO A 400 10.47 6.17 -32.45
CA PRO A 400 11.49 6.34 -31.41
C PRO A 400 12.71 5.48 -31.72
N ALA A 401 13.90 6.02 -31.52
CA ALA A 401 15.12 5.25 -31.58
C ALA A 401 15.05 4.11 -30.57
N SER A 402 14.92 2.87 -31.02
CA SER A 402 14.94 1.72 -30.17
C SER A 402 16.38 1.26 -29.96
N ALA A 403 16.84 1.21 -28.72
CA ALA A 403 18.06 0.51 -28.38
C ALA A 403 17.70 -0.96 -28.08
N TRP A 404 18.31 -1.89 -28.82
CA TRP A 404 18.22 -3.31 -28.48
C TRP A 404 19.07 -3.55 -27.23
N ILE A 405 18.43 -3.98 -26.14
CA ILE A 405 19.14 -4.50 -24.98
C ILE A 405 19.33 -5.99 -25.25
N ASP A 406 20.59 -6.42 -25.33
CA ASP A 406 20.93 -7.82 -25.53
C ASP A 406 20.30 -8.66 -24.41
N ASP A 407 19.55 -9.69 -24.75
CA ASP A 407 18.89 -10.57 -23.80
C ASP A 407 19.87 -11.17 -22.77
N CYS A 408 21.13 -11.35 -23.16
CA CYS A 408 22.20 -11.75 -22.26
C CYS A 408 22.40 -10.80 -21.06
N LEU A 409 22.14 -9.51 -21.21
CA LEU A 409 22.29 -8.54 -20.12
C LEU A 409 21.12 -8.57 -19.14
N LEU A 410 19.94 -9.01 -19.59
CA LEU A 410 18.76 -9.21 -18.74
C LEU A 410 18.88 -10.49 -17.91
N TYR A 411 19.46 -11.57 -18.46
CA TYR A 411 19.57 -12.86 -17.80
C TYR A 411 20.81 -13.02 -16.92
N THR A 412 21.86 -12.23 -17.13
CA THR A 412 23.09 -12.28 -16.32
C THR A 412 23.04 -11.39 -15.08
N SER A 413 22.04 -10.52 -14.97
CA SER A 413 21.82 -9.70 -13.79
C SER A 413 20.63 -10.26 -12.99
N PRO A 414 20.83 -10.79 -11.78
CA PRO A 414 19.76 -11.37 -10.96
C PRO A 414 18.71 -10.34 -10.53
N SER A 415 18.99 -9.06 -10.66
CA SER A 415 17.99 -7.99 -10.67
C SER A 415 18.51 -6.75 -11.39
N PRO A 416 17.66 -5.89 -11.98
CA PRO A 416 18.07 -4.59 -12.52
C PRO A 416 18.80 -3.70 -11.49
N ARG A 417 18.61 -3.96 -10.20
CA ARG A 417 19.30 -3.26 -9.10
C ARG A 417 20.72 -3.76 -8.90
N ASP A 418 20.94 -5.06 -9.02
CA ASP A 418 22.24 -5.68 -8.77
C ASP A 418 23.20 -5.49 -9.96
N GLY A 419 22.68 -5.43 -11.18
CA GLY A 419 23.49 -5.18 -12.38
C GLY A 419 24.09 -3.77 -12.48
N LEU A 420 23.43 -2.76 -11.93
CA LEU A 420 23.94 -1.40 -11.88
C LEU A 420 25.03 -1.22 -10.79
N LEU A 421 24.92 -1.96 -9.69
CA LEU A 421 25.88 -1.86 -8.57
C LEU A 421 27.18 -2.67 -8.81
N SER A 422 27.11 -3.79 -9.57
CA SER A 422 28.26 -4.65 -9.83
C SER A 422 29.21 -4.14 -10.92
N ARG A 423 28.81 -3.15 -11.72
CA ARG A 423 29.61 -2.59 -12.82
C ARG A 423 30.27 -1.26 -12.51
N MET A 424 30.19 -0.77 -11.30
CA MET A 424 30.92 0.44 -10.92
C MET A 424 32.34 0.05 -10.50
N PRO A 425 33.37 0.63 -11.14
CA PRO A 425 34.74 0.40 -10.72
C PRO A 425 34.92 0.86 -9.27
N SER A 426 35.59 0.02 -8.49
CA SER A 426 35.91 0.25 -7.08
C SER A 426 36.95 1.38 -6.84
N SER A 427 37.22 2.19 -7.86
CA SER A 427 38.18 3.29 -7.84
C SER A 427 37.61 4.51 -8.54
N ALA A 428 36.93 5.33 -7.82
CA ALA A 428 36.84 6.78 -8.01
C ALA A 428 36.41 7.42 -6.69
#